data_6b8f845e362735d908a5d11a995427e1
#
_entry.id   6b8f845e362735d908a5d11a995427e1
#
_cell.length_a   1.000
_cell.length_b   1.000
_cell.length_c   1.000
_cell.angle_alpha   90.00
_cell.angle_beta   90.00
_cell.angle_gamma   90.00
#
_symmetry.space_group_name_H-M   'P 1'
#
loop_
_entity.id
_entity.type
_entity.pdbx_description
1 polymer ?
#
loop_
_entity_poly.entity_id
_entity_poly.type
_entity_poly.pdbx_seq_one_letter_code
_entity_poly.pdbx_strand_id
1 'polypeptide(L)'
;MIDLIIFDCDGVLIDSEIISADTLISELALIGIAIDRHYVRKYCLGRSFPTVAKSLREQFETPLPDDFEQRYRTSLLHRFETQLEATQGIETLLATLDRPICVATSSSPPRVARSLELTGLARFFGPHVFTASQVKNGKPAPDLFLFAAKEMGADPARTLVIEDSIPGLTAAQAAGMPHLAYTGASHLRGLGVEMPDGVQAFDNWADFTQVLKTIKEAP
;
A
#
# COMPACT_ATOMS: atom_id res chain seq x y z
N MET A 1 -11.97 -3.85 21.35
CA MET A 1 -11.02 -2.69 21.34
C MET A 1 -9.87 -3.03 20.42
N ILE A 2 -9.46 -2.15 19.51
CA ILE A 2 -8.33 -2.39 18.58
C ILE A 2 -7.01 -2.34 19.36
N ASP A 3 -6.18 -3.37 19.22
CA ASP A 3 -4.89 -3.53 19.90
C ASP A 3 -3.69 -3.29 19.00
N LEU A 4 -3.84 -3.48 17.69
CA LEU A 4 -2.81 -3.26 16.68
C LEU A 4 -3.40 -2.50 15.49
N ILE A 5 -2.62 -1.59 14.91
CA ILE A 5 -2.96 -0.98 13.61
C ILE A 5 -1.88 -1.39 12.59
N ILE A 6 -2.32 -2.00 11.50
CA ILE A 6 -1.50 -2.31 10.34
C ILE A 6 -1.75 -1.26 9.28
N PHE A 7 -0.69 -0.59 8.84
CA PHE A 7 -0.74 0.34 7.73
C PHE A 7 -0.21 -0.32 6.46
N ASP A 8 -0.92 -0.17 5.34
CA ASP A 8 -0.22 -0.28 4.07
C ASP A 8 0.77 0.87 3.92
N CYS A 9 1.69 0.76 2.97
CA CYS A 9 2.73 1.77 2.78
C CYS A 9 2.37 2.74 1.65
N ASP A 10 2.26 2.22 0.43
CA ASP A 10 2.07 3.00 -0.79
C ASP A 10 0.63 3.53 -0.86
N GLY A 11 0.44 4.84 -1.00
CA GLY A 11 -0.89 5.46 -0.99
C GLY A 11 -1.53 5.63 0.40
N VAL A 12 -0.94 5.08 1.45
CA VAL A 12 -1.39 5.23 2.84
C VAL A 12 -0.40 6.06 3.66
N LEU A 13 0.81 5.54 3.88
CA LEU A 13 1.87 6.25 4.62
C LEU A 13 2.60 7.26 3.73
N ILE A 14 2.81 6.91 2.47
CA ILE A 14 3.56 7.70 1.49
C ILE A 14 2.74 7.92 0.23
N ASP A 15 2.87 9.09 -0.39
CA ASP A 15 2.15 9.48 -1.60
C ASP A 15 2.94 9.09 -2.86
N SER A 16 3.12 7.78 -3.05
CA SER A 16 4.02 7.19 -4.05
C SER A 16 3.34 6.78 -5.36
N GLU A 17 2.02 6.62 -5.39
CA GLU A 17 1.33 5.91 -6.48
C GLU A 17 1.36 6.65 -7.81
N ILE A 18 1.25 7.99 -7.82
CA ILE A 18 1.38 8.78 -9.06
C ILE A 18 2.81 8.66 -9.61
N ILE A 19 3.83 8.74 -8.74
CA ILE A 19 5.23 8.61 -9.14
C ILE A 19 5.49 7.21 -9.71
N SER A 20 4.96 6.18 -9.06
CA SER A 20 5.06 4.78 -9.48
C SER A 20 4.40 4.55 -10.84
N ALA A 21 3.19 5.09 -11.03
CA ALA A 21 2.45 5.01 -12.29
C ALA A 21 3.20 5.69 -13.43
N ASP A 22 3.64 6.93 -13.25
CA ASP A 22 4.35 7.68 -14.28
C ASP A 22 5.71 7.04 -14.64
N THR A 23 6.37 6.45 -13.65
CA THR A 23 7.61 5.70 -13.89
C THR A 23 7.34 4.45 -14.71
N LEU A 24 6.31 3.66 -14.36
CA LEU A 24 5.95 2.45 -15.11
C LEU A 24 5.54 2.78 -16.55
N ILE A 25 4.71 3.80 -16.75
CA ILE A 25 4.31 4.28 -18.07
C ILE A 25 5.54 4.66 -18.90
N SER A 26 6.48 5.41 -18.31
CA SER A 26 7.70 5.86 -19.00
C SER A 26 8.58 4.67 -19.40
N GLU A 27 8.81 3.70 -18.50
CA GLU A 27 9.65 2.54 -18.78
C GLU A 27 9.03 1.60 -19.83
N LEU A 28 7.70 1.42 -19.81
CA LEU A 28 6.99 0.63 -20.81
C LEU A 28 7.00 1.30 -22.18
N ALA A 29 6.88 2.63 -22.23
CA ALA A 29 6.97 3.38 -23.49
C ALA A 29 8.33 3.19 -24.20
N LEU A 30 9.44 3.04 -23.44
CA LEU A 30 10.77 2.77 -24.00
C LEU A 30 10.87 1.44 -24.75
N ILE A 31 9.97 0.51 -24.47
CA ILE A 31 9.90 -0.80 -25.15
C ILE A 31 8.67 -0.92 -26.07
N GLY A 32 8.03 0.21 -26.39
CA GLY A 32 6.89 0.26 -27.34
C GLY A 32 5.55 -0.16 -26.74
N ILE A 33 5.42 -0.33 -25.42
CA ILE A 33 4.14 -0.63 -24.76
C ILE A 33 3.54 0.70 -24.26
N ALA A 34 2.38 1.09 -24.81
CA ALA A 34 1.66 2.28 -24.41
C ALA A 34 0.53 1.94 -23.44
N ILE A 35 0.62 2.46 -22.23
CA ILE A 35 -0.43 2.43 -21.21
C ILE A 35 -0.62 3.82 -20.61
N ASP A 36 -1.73 4.03 -19.91
CA ASP A 36 -2.02 5.26 -19.19
C ASP A 36 -2.22 5.04 -17.68
N ARG A 37 -2.44 6.12 -16.95
CA ARG A 37 -2.70 6.05 -15.50
C ARG A 37 -3.99 5.28 -15.18
N HIS A 38 -4.98 5.28 -16.07
CA HIS A 38 -6.20 4.50 -15.88
C HIS A 38 -5.90 2.99 -15.91
N TYR A 39 -5.07 2.56 -16.88
CA TYR A 39 -4.60 1.19 -16.95
C TYR A 39 -3.84 0.78 -15.67
N VAL A 40 -2.88 1.62 -15.22
CA VAL A 40 -2.10 1.35 -14.01
C VAL A 40 -3.00 1.20 -12.80
N ARG A 41 -3.95 2.13 -12.61
CA ARG A 41 -4.92 2.07 -11.51
C ARG A 41 -5.72 0.77 -11.52
N LYS A 42 -6.20 0.34 -12.68
CA LYS A 42 -7.07 -0.84 -12.82
C LYS A 42 -6.32 -2.17 -12.62
N TYR A 43 -5.08 -2.25 -13.11
CA TYR A 43 -4.40 -3.53 -13.24
C TYR A 43 -3.13 -3.65 -12.39
N CYS A 44 -2.57 -2.55 -11.88
CA CYS A 44 -1.29 -2.56 -11.18
C CYS A 44 -1.38 -2.14 -9.71
N LEU A 45 -2.28 -1.23 -9.37
CA LEU A 45 -2.39 -0.63 -8.03
C LEU A 45 -2.58 -1.71 -6.95
N GLY A 46 -1.89 -1.56 -5.83
CA GLY A 46 -1.99 -2.46 -4.66
C GLY A 46 -1.38 -3.85 -4.87
N ARG A 47 -0.78 -4.14 -6.03
CA ARG A 47 -0.22 -5.45 -6.38
C ARG A 47 1.31 -5.45 -6.31
N SER A 48 1.88 -6.63 -6.04
CA SER A 48 3.33 -6.81 -6.12
C SER A 48 3.82 -6.72 -7.58
N PHE A 49 5.05 -6.24 -7.79
CA PHE A 49 5.62 -6.11 -9.14
C PHE A 49 5.63 -7.44 -9.91
N PRO A 50 5.97 -8.61 -9.33
CA PRO A 50 5.88 -9.88 -10.05
C PRO A 50 4.48 -10.17 -10.61
N THR A 51 3.41 -9.81 -9.87
CA THR A 51 2.02 -9.93 -10.33
C THR A 51 1.73 -8.99 -11.50
N VAL A 52 2.19 -7.73 -11.40
CA VAL A 52 2.06 -6.74 -12.49
C VAL A 52 2.82 -7.20 -13.73
N ALA A 53 4.07 -7.64 -13.59
CA ALA A 53 4.88 -8.11 -14.70
C ALA A 53 4.28 -9.34 -15.41
N LYS A 54 3.68 -10.26 -14.63
CA LYS A 54 2.94 -11.40 -15.19
C LYS A 54 1.76 -10.92 -16.03
N SER A 55 0.94 -10.00 -15.49
CA SER A 55 -0.21 -9.45 -16.19
C SER A 55 0.19 -8.73 -17.48
N LEU A 56 1.27 -7.95 -17.47
CA LEU A 56 1.79 -7.29 -18.66
C LEU A 56 2.23 -8.30 -19.73
N ARG A 57 2.93 -9.37 -19.35
CA ARG A 57 3.33 -10.44 -20.29
C ARG A 57 2.14 -11.18 -20.92
N GLU A 58 1.04 -11.29 -20.19
CA GLU A 58 -0.18 -11.94 -20.67
C GLU A 58 -1.02 -11.03 -21.58
N GLN A 59 -0.94 -9.72 -21.42
CA GLN A 59 -1.78 -8.75 -22.12
C GLN A 59 -1.12 -8.12 -23.35
N PHE A 60 0.20 -8.08 -23.39
CA PHE A 60 0.94 -7.46 -24.49
C PHE A 60 1.81 -8.49 -25.22
N GLU A 61 1.79 -8.44 -26.56
CA GLU A 61 2.64 -9.30 -27.39
C GLU A 61 4.13 -8.94 -27.28
N THR A 62 4.44 -7.71 -26.90
CA THR A 62 5.82 -7.23 -26.71
C THR A 62 6.41 -7.85 -25.43
N PRO A 63 7.49 -8.62 -25.52
CA PRO A 63 8.08 -9.24 -24.35
C PRO A 63 8.71 -8.18 -23.44
N LEU A 64 8.51 -8.33 -22.13
CA LEU A 64 9.26 -7.54 -21.15
C LEU A 64 10.72 -8.05 -21.11
N PRO A 65 11.73 -7.19 -21.28
CA PRO A 65 13.15 -7.55 -21.10
C PRO A 65 13.39 -8.15 -19.71
N ASP A 66 14.39 -9.01 -19.60
CA ASP A 66 14.72 -9.67 -18.31
C ASP A 66 15.13 -8.66 -17.23
N ASP A 67 15.76 -7.54 -17.63
CA ASP A 67 16.18 -6.45 -16.76
C ASP A 67 15.08 -5.40 -16.48
N PHE A 68 13.89 -5.55 -17.05
CA PHE A 68 12.81 -4.54 -16.95
C PHE A 68 12.46 -4.17 -15.50
N GLU A 69 12.33 -5.18 -14.63
CA GLU A 69 12.02 -4.93 -13.22
C GLU A 69 13.12 -4.13 -12.53
N GLN A 70 14.37 -4.46 -12.79
CA GLN A 70 15.51 -3.76 -12.21
C GLN A 70 15.56 -2.30 -12.70
N ARG A 71 15.37 -2.06 -13.98
CA ARG A 71 15.30 -0.71 -14.57
C ARG A 71 14.19 0.11 -13.95
N TYR A 72 12.97 -0.44 -13.92
CA TYR A 72 11.82 0.22 -13.30
C TYR A 72 12.10 0.59 -11.84
N ARG A 73 12.63 -0.35 -11.04
CA ARG A 73 12.95 -0.11 -9.62
C ARG A 73 14.01 0.98 -9.46
N THR A 74 15.05 0.98 -10.29
CA THR A 74 16.11 2.00 -10.27
C THR A 74 15.55 3.37 -10.61
N SER A 75 14.77 3.48 -11.70
CA SER A 75 14.13 4.73 -12.11
C SER A 75 13.17 5.26 -11.06
N LEU A 76 12.38 4.37 -10.44
CA LEU A 76 11.45 4.72 -9.40
C LEU A 76 12.14 5.28 -8.15
N LEU A 77 13.14 4.56 -7.64
CA LEU A 77 13.89 5.01 -6.46
C LEU A 77 14.61 6.34 -6.71
N HIS A 78 15.15 6.55 -7.91
CA HIS A 78 15.73 7.84 -8.28
C HIS A 78 14.71 8.99 -8.23
N ARG A 79 13.48 8.76 -8.73
CA ARG A 79 12.40 9.76 -8.63
C ARG A 79 11.97 9.99 -7.18
N PHE A 80 11.96 8.96 -6.36
CA PHE A 80 11.64 9.06 -4.94
C PHE A 80 12.57 10.00 -4.17
N GLU A 81 13.87 10.05 -4.52
CA GLU A 81 14.84 10.95 -3.88
C GLU A 81 14.40 12.43 -3.86
N THR A 82 13.60 12.85 -4.84
CA THR A 82 13.23 14.26 -5.00
C THR A 82 11.73 14.54 -4.97
N GLN A 83 10.88 13.50 -5.09
CA GLN A 83 9.45 13.67 -5.28
C GLN A 83 8.59 12.97 -4.21
N LEU A 84 9.18 11.99 -3.47
CA LEU A 84 8.41 11.22 -2.51
C LEU A 84 8.15 12.03 -1.25
N GLU A 85 6.88 12.09 -0.87
CA GLU A 85 6.44 12.72 0.37
C GLU A 85 5.61 11.74 1.21
N ALA A 86 5.59 11.95 2.52
CA ALA A 86 4.61 11.31 3.39
C ALA A 86 3.22 11.86 3.10
N THR A 87 2.17 11.06 3.28
CA THR A 87 0.79 11.57 3.17
C THR A 87 0.55 12.64 4.22
N GLN A 88 -0.18 13.68 3.83
CA GLN A 88 -0.34 14.88 4.64
C GLN A 88 -0.97 14.58 6.00
N GLY A 89 -0.24 14.84 7.09
CA GLY A 89 -0.71 14.67 8.47
C GLY A 89 -0.39 13.32 9.10
N ILE A 90 0.11 12.33 8.35
CA ILE A 90 0.41 10.99 8.88
C ILE A 90 1.47 11.03 9.99
N GLU A 91 2.51 11.83 9.84
CA GLU A 91 3.57 11.94 10.84
C GLU A 91 3.03 12.43 12.20
N THR A 92 2.13 13.43 12.17
CA THR A 92 1.47 13.94 13.38
C THR A 92 0.62 12.85 14.03
N LEU A 93 -0.12 12.08 13.24
CA LEU A 93 -0.90 10.96 13.74
C LEU A 93 0.01 9.91 14.41
N LEU A 94 1.04 9.43 13.71
CA LEU A 94 1.94 8.38 14.20
C LEU A 94 2.62 8.78 15.53
N ALA A 95 2.96 10.07 15.70
CA ALA A 95 3.55 10.57 16.93
C ALA A 95 2.57 10.57 18.13
N THR A 96 1.27 10.48 17.90
CA THR A 96 0.23 10.53 18.94
C THR A 96 -0.43 9.17 19.22
N LEU A 97 -0.15 8.16 18.41
CA LEU A 97 -0.72 6.82 18.61
C LEU A 97 -0.14 6.15 19.87
N ASP A 98 -1.03 5.64 20.70
CA ASP A 98 -0.72 5.00 22.00
C ASP A 98 -0.72 3.46 21.93
N ARG A 99 -0.76 2.88 20.74
CA ARG A 99 -0.87 1.44 20.51
C ARG A 99 0.17 0.94 19.51
N PRO A 100 0.48 -0.38 19.51
CA PRO A 100 1.36 -0.99 18.52
C PRO A 100 0.93 -0.71 17.09
N ILE A 101 1.92 -0.44 16.24
CA ILE A 101 1.73 -0.21 14.81
C ILE A 101 2.73 -1.02 14.01
N CYS A 102 2.38 -1.42 12.80
CA CYS A 102 3.30 -2.02 11.85
C CYS A 102 2.93 -1.67 10.41
N VAL A 103 3.85 -1.96 9.51
CA VAL A 103 3.63 -1.84 8.05
C VAL A 103 3.43 -3.23 7.46
N ALA A 104 2.45 -3.38 6.55
CA ALA A 104 2.26 -4.59 5.75
C ALA A 104 1.98 -4.23 4.28
N THR A 105 3.01 -4.35 3.43
CA THR A 105 3.02 -3.81 2.07
C THR A 105 3.31 -4.85 0.99
N SER A 106 2.77 -4.62 -0.22
CA SER A 106 3.13 -5.36 -1.43
C SER A 106 4.49 -4.95 -2.02
N SER A 107 5.07 -3.87 -1.52
CA SER A 107 6.37 -3.37 -1.96
C SER A 107 7.52 -4.30 -1.55
N SER A 108 8.61 -4.29 -2.34
CA SER A 108 9.81 -5.07 -1.99
C SER A 108 10.54 -4.47 -0.79
N PRO A 109 11.28 -5.31 -0.01
CA PRO A 109 12.01 -4.84 1.16
C PRO A 109 12.93 -3.63 0.90
N PRO A 110 13.75 -3.58 -0.18
CA PRO A 110 14.58 -2.40 -0.43
C PRO A 110 13.77 -1.14 -0.73
N ARG A 111 12.62 -1.28 -1.43
CA ARG A 111 11.75 -0.14 -1.75
C ARG A 111 11.11 0.43 -0.50
N VAL A 112 10.47 -0.40 0.33
CA VAL A 112 9.79 0.10 1.53
C VAL A 112 10.79 0.71 2.53
N ALA A 113 11.97 0.09 2.72
CA ALA A 113 13.00 0.62 3.59
C ALA A 113 13.45 2.03 3.14
N ARG A 114 13.77 2.19 1.84
CA ARG A 114 14.18 3.50 1.31
C ARG A 114 13.07 4.53 1.37
N SER A 115 11.82 4.13 1.07
CA SER A 115 10.66 5.03 1.13
C SER A 115 10.42 5.57 2.54
N LEU A 116 10.44 4.70 3.56
CA LEU A 116 10.26 5.10 4.94
C LEU A 116 11.43 5.96 5.47
N GLU A 117 12.66 5.72 4.97
CA GLU A 117 13.83 6.55 5.28
C GLU A 117 13.67 7.95 4.69
N LEU A 118 13.39 8.06 3.39
CA LEU A 118 13.24 9.35 2.68
C LEU A 118 12.15 10.22 3.30
N THR A 119 11.07 9.63 3.74
CA THR A 119 9.94 10.35 4.36
C THR A 119 10.09 10.54 5.87
N GLY A 120 11.18 10.03 6.47
CA GLY A 120 11.43 10.10 7.91
C GLY A 120 10.50 9.23 8.77
N LEU A 121 9.68 8.37 8.16
CA LEU A 121 8.71 7.54 8.87
C LEU A 121 9.32 6.27 9.48
N ALA A 122 10.52 5.87 9.06
CA ALA A 122 11.19 4.65 9.56
C ALA A 122 11.29 4.59 11.10
N ARG A 123 11.45 5.75 11.76
CA ARG A 123 11.56 5.85 13.22
C ARG A 123 10.33 5.36 14.01
N PHE A 124 9.14 5.36 13.38
CA PHE A 124 7.90 4.94 14.03
C PHE A 124 7.69 3.42 14.02
N PHE A 125 8.28 2.73 13.03
CA PHE A 125 7.99 1.32 12.80
C PHE A 125 9.13 0.38 13.24
N GLY A 126 10.38 0.86 13.25
CA GLY A 126 11.54 0.01 13.62
C GLY A 126 11.58 -1.27 12.77
N PRO A 127 11.65 -2.47 13.41
CA PRO A 127 11.69 -3.75 12.70
C PRO A 127 10.31 -4.24 12.22
N HIS A 128 9.23 -3.55 12.58
CA HIS A 128 7.85 -4.00 12.33
C HIS A 128 7.37 -3.59 10.93
N VAL A 129 8.11 -4.03 9.90
CA VAL A 129 7.82 -3.81 8.48
C VAL A 129 7.76 -5.16 7.79
N PHE A 130 6.56 -5.53 7.33
CA PHE A 130 6.28 -6.81 6.70
C PHE A 130 5.98 -6.61 5.21
N THR A 131 6.51 -7.51 4.38
CA THR A 131 6.38 -7.41 2.92
C THR A 131 5.82 -8.68 2.32
N ALA A 132 5.22 -8.57 1.13
CA ALA A 132 4.65 -9.71 0.42
C ALA A 132 5.69 -10.82 0.10
N SER A 133 7.00 -10.52 0.14
CA SER A 133 8.05 -11.52 -0.06
C SER A 133 8.19 -12.53 1.09
N GLN A 134 7.57 -12.26 2.23
CA GLN A 134 7.62 -13.12 3.43
C GLN A 134 6.47 -14.13 3.49
N VAL A 135 5.53 -14.07 2.54
CA VAL A 135 4.35 -14.92 2.51
C VAL A 135 4.20 -15.63 1.16
N LYS A 136 3.41 -16.68 1.13
CA LYS A 136 3.16 -17.46 -0.10
C LYS A 136 2.31 -16.68 -1.10
N ASN A 137 1.24 -16.04 -0.62
CA ASN A 137 0.30 -15.31 -1.45
C ASN A 137 0.22 -13.86 -0.95
N GLY A 138 0.50 -12.90 -1.83
CA GLY A 138 0.30 -11.48 -1.56
C GLY A 138 -1.17 -11.07 -1.69
N LYS A 139 -1.48 -9.81 -1.38
CA LYS A 139 -2.81 -9.20 -1.59
C LYS A 139 -3.34 -9.53 -2.99
N PRO A 140 -4.58 -9.97 -3.17
CA PRO A 140 -5.72 -9.90 -2.23
C PRO A 140 -5.85 -11.09 -1.27
N ALA A 141 -4.89 -12.03 -1.19
CA ALA A 141 -4.91 -13.08 -0.19
C ALA A 141 -4.65 -12.50 1.23
N PRO A 142 -5.21 -13.09 2.28
CA PRO A 142 -5.08 -12.59 3.65
C PRO A 142 -3.71 -12.80 4.28
N ASP A 143 -2.85 -13.60 3.64
CA ASP A 143 -1.62 -14.15 4.22
C ASP A 143 -0.72 -13.06 4.84
N LEU A 144 -0.56 -11.91 4.16
CA LEU A 144 0.33 -10.84 4.61
C LEU A 144 -0.16 -10.19 5.90
N PHE A 145 -1.45 -9.90 6.00
CA PHE A 145 -2.01 -9.28 7.20
C PHE A 145 -2.06 -10.25 8.36
N LEU A 146 -2.42 -11.52 8.12
CA LEU A 146 -2.37 -12.56 9.13
C LEU A 146 -0.93 -12.81 9.63
N PHE A 147 0.04 -12.78 8.74
CA PHE A 147 1.46 -12.88 9.10
C PHE A 147 1.88 -11.69 9.98
N ALA A 148 1.58 -10.46 9.57
CA ALA A 148 1.91 -9.28 10.34
C ALA A 148 1.28 -9.29 11.75
N ALA A 149 -0.01 -9.63 11.86
CA ALA A 149 -0.68 -9.75 13.16
C ALA A 149 -0.03 -10.82 14.05
N LYS A 150 0.33 -11.98 13.48
CA LYS A 150 1.03 -13.05 14.19
C LYS A 150 2.38 -12.60 14.72
N GLU A 151 3.22 -11.97 13.89
CA GLU A 151 4.54 -11.47 14.29
C GLU A 151 4.45 -10.37 15.37
N MET A 152 3.35 -9.60 15.34
CA MET A 152 3.05 -8.59 16.36
C MET A 152 2.34 -9.16 17.61
N GLY A 153 2.01 -10.46 17.64
CA GLY A 153 1.32 -11.10 18.74
C GLY A 153 -0.12 -10.63 18.95
N ALA A 154 -0.78 -10.15 17.89
CA ALA A 154 -2.12 -9.56 17.94
C ALA A 154 -3.20 -10.51 17.40
N ASP A 155 -4.41 -10.38 17.95
CA ASP A 155 -5.59 -11.06 17.45
C ASP A 155 -6.10 -10.37 16.16
N PRO A 156 -6.30 -11.09 15.04
CA PRO A 156 -6.87 -10.52 13.82
C PRO A 156 -8.18 -9.76 14.05
N ALA A 157 -9.09 -10.26 14.88
CA ALA A 157 -10.36 -9.59 15.18
C ALA A 157 -10.19 -8.24 15.93
N ARG A 158 -9.02 -8.00 16.51
CA ARG A 158 -8.66 -6.77 17.23
C ARG A 158 -7.54 -5.99 16.52
N THR A 159 -7.27 -6.33 15.26
CA THR A 159 -6.27 -5.68 14.42
C THR A 159 -6.96 -4.86 13.33
N LEU A 160 -6.70 -3.56 13.31
CA LEU A 160 -7.23 -2.66 12.28
C LEU A 160 -6.25 -2.57 11.12
N VAL A 161 -6.73 -2.72 9.90
CA VAL A 161 -5.97 -2.48 8.67
C VAL A 161 -6.37 -1.13 8.06
N ILE A 162 -5.38 -0.33 7.67
CA ILE A 162 -5.57 0.90 6.89
C ILE A 162 -4.99 0.67 5.49
N GLU A 163 -5.82 0.85 4.48
CA GLU A 163 -5.53 0.52 3.08
C GLU A 163 -6.16 1.52 2.12
N ASP A 164 -5.63 1.64 0.90
CA ASP A 164 -6.14 2.53 -0.15
C ASP A 164 -6.60 1.78 -1.41
N SER A 165 -6.30 0.49 -1.49
CA SER A 165 -6.48 -0.34 -2.68
C SER A 165 -7.53 -1.44 -2.52
N ILE A 166 -8.25 -1.76 -3.60
CA ILE A 166 -9.22 -2.88 -3.60
C ILE A 166 -8.55 -4.22 -3.23
N PRO A 167 -7.37 -4.59 -3.78
CA PRO A 167 -6.72 -5.84 -3.37
C PRO A 167 -6.38 -5.89 -1.88
N GLY A 168 -5.95 -4.77 -1.29
CA GLY A 168 -5.63 -4.73 0.12
C GLY A 168 -6.87 -4.78 1.02
N LEU A 169 -7.92 -4.04 0.70
CA LEU A 169 -9.20 -4.11 1.42
C LEU A 169 -9.80 -5.52 1.37
N THR A 170 -9.72 -6.18 0.19
CA THR A 170 -10.15 -7.58 0.04
C THR A 170 -9.32 -8.51 0.92
N ALA A 171 -8.01 -8.31 1.01
CA ALA A 171 -7.13 -9.09 1.86
C ALA A 171 -7.46 -8.92 3.34
N ALA A 172 -7.74 -7.69 3.80
CA ALA A 172 -8.13 -7.40 5.17
C ALA A 172 -9.47 -8.05 5.52
N GLN A 173 -10.46 -7.95 4.63
CA GLN A 173 -11.75 -8.63 4.77
C GLN A 173 -11.58 -10.14 4.86
N ALA A 174 -10.78 -10.74 3.97
CA ALA A 174 -10.50 -12.18 3.97
C ALA A 174 -9.74 -12.64 5.23
N ALA A 175 -8.95 -11.74 5.85
CA ALA A 175 -8.27 -11.98 7.11
C ALA A 175 -9.21 -11.89 8.34
N GLY A 176 -10.46 -11.46 8.17
CA GLY A 176 -11.40 -11.20 9.26
C GLY A 176 -11.03 -9.98 10.12
N MET A 177 -10.26 -9.05 9.54
CA MET A 177 -9.79 -7.86 10.25
C MET A 177 -10.70 -6.66 10.00
N PRO A 178 -11.06 -5.87 11.04
CA PRO A 178 -11.55 -4.52 10.85
C PRO A 178 -10.65 -3.74 9.89
N HIS A 179 -11.21 -2.97 8.96
CA HIS A 179 -10.43 -2.22 8.00
C HIS A 179 -11.10 -0.90 7.61
N LEU A 180 -10.26 0.07 7.24
CA LEU A 180 -10.64 1.39 6.76
C LEU A 180 -9.96 1.66 5.43
N ALA A 181 -10.68 2.33 4.54
CA ALA A 181 -10.10 2.86 3.31
C ALA A 181 -9.58 4.29 3.54
N TYR A 182 -8.28 4.52 3.30
CA TYR A 182 -7.72 5.86 3.23
C TYR A 182 -7.78 6.38 1.80
N THR A 183 -8.46 7.51 1.59
CA THR A 183 -8.68 8.11 0.27
C THR A 183 -8.02 9.47 0.09
N GLY A 184 -7.21 9.91 1.06
CA GLY A 184 -6.55 11.21 1.07
C GLY A 184 -5.28 11.31 0.22
N ALA A 185 -4.77 10.20 -0.34
CA ALA A 185 -3.61 10.21 -1.21
C ALA A 185 -3.92 10.85 -2.57
N SER A 186 -2.89 11.44 -3.21
CA SER A 186 -3.05 12.23 -4.43
C SER A 186 -3.67 11.48 -5.60
N HIS A 187 -3.37 10.17 -5.73
CA HIS A 187 -3.89 9.32 -6.80
C HIS A 187 -5.38 9.00 -6.69
N LEU A 188 -6.00 9.24 -5.52
CA LEU A 188 -7.43 9.02 -5.26
C LEU A 188 -8.24 10.32 -5.24
N ARG A 189 -7.59 11.47 -5.09
CA ARG A 189 -8.28 12.77 -4.97
C ARG A 189 -9.10 13.10 -6.21
N GLY A 190 -10.37 13.43 -6.00
CA GLY A 190 -11.27 13.89 -7.06
C GLY A 190 -11.75 12.82 -8.04
N LEU A 191 -11.43 11.55 -7.82
CA LEU A 191 -11.72 10.47 -8.76
C LEU A 191 -12.98 9.67 -8.43
N GLY A 192 -13.71 10.00 -7.36
CA GLY A 192 -14.91 9.25 -6.97
C GLY A 192 -14.63 7.75 -6.89
N VAL A 193 -13.63 7.36 -6.09
CA VAL A 193 -13.23 5.95 -5.99
C VAL A 193 -14.37 5.16 -5.38
N GLU A 194 -14.94 4.25 -6.16
CA GLU A 194 -15.88 3.27 -5.63
C GLU A 194 -15.13 2.31 -4.71
N MET A 195 -15.34 2.48 -3.41
CA MET A 195 -14.90 1.51 -2.43
C MET A 195 -15.87 0.32 -2.40
N PRO A 196 -15.41 -0.87 -2.00
CA PRO A 196 -16.30 -1.99 -1.81
C PRO A 196 -17.44 -1.64 -0.85
N ASP A 197 -18.64 -2.16 -1.11
CA ASP A 197 -19.81 -1.92 -0.27
C ASP A 197 -19.51 -2.21 1.20
N GLY A 198 -19.92 -1.27 2.06
CA GLY A 198 -19.76 -1.40 3.51
C GLY A 198 -18.38 -1.03 4.05
N VAL A 199 -17.41 -0.68 3.21
CA VAL A 199 -16.09 -0.19 3.66
C VAL A 199 -16.19 1.27 4.06
N GLN A 200 -15.85 1.57 5.31
CA GLN A 200 -15.77 2.94 5.78
C GLN A 200 -14.49 3.60 5.25
N ALA A 201 -14.61 4.79 4.68
CA ALA A 201 -13.49 5.57 4.14
C ALA A 201 -13.28 6.87 4.92
N PHE A 202 -12.05 7.37 4.88
CA PHE A 202 -11.66 8.70 5.35
C PHE A 202 -10.52 9.23 4.49
N ASP A 203 -10.38 10.56 4.41
CA ASP A 203 -9.39 11.21 3.53
C ASP A 203 -8.44 12.16 4.28
N ASN A 204 -8.64 12.34 5.58
CA ASN A 204 -7.82 13.23 6.40
C ASN A 204 -7.37 12.53 7.70
N TRP A 205 -6.07 12.45 7.93
CA TRP A 205 -5.51 11.85 9.14
C TRP A 205 -5.91 12.58 10.43
N ALA A 206 -6.27 13.86 10.35
CA ALA A 206 -6.77 14.59 11.53
C ALA A 206 -8.09 14.00 12.06
N ASP A 207 -8.89 13.36 11.19
CA ASP A 207 -10.17 12.76 11.56
C ASP A 207 -10.03 11.33 12.08
N PHE A 208 -8.84 10.71 11.94
CA PHE A 208 -8.61 9.31 12.24
C PHE A 208 -9.04 8.90 13.64
N THR A 209 -8.73 9.71 14.67
CA THR A 209 -9.11 9.43 16.06
C THR A 209 -10.63 9.34 16.23
N GLN A 210 -11.38 10.15 15.50
CA GLN A 210 -12.85 10.12 15.52
C GLN A 210 -13.38 8.92 14.74
N VAL A 211 -12.79 8.64 13.57
CA VAL A 211 -13.14 7.48 12.73
C VAL A 211 -12.88 6.17 13.49
N LEU A 212 -11.77 6.08 14.21
CA LEU A 212 -11.42 4.91 15.01
C LEU A 212 -12.48 4.56 16.06
N LYS A 213 -13.16 5.56 16.64
CA LYS A 213 -14.25 5.34 17.62
C LYS A 213 -15.51 4.73 17.00
N THR A 214 -15.69 4.84 15.69
CA THR A 214 -16.86 4.31 14.97
C THR A 214 -16.67 2.89 14.48
N ILE A 215 -15.44 2.36 14.55
CA ILE A 215 -15.15 0.99 14.13
C ILE A 215 -15.83 0.02 15.09
N LYS A 216 -16.75 -0.76 14.54
CA LYS A 216 -17.33 -1.89 15.26
C LYS A 216 -16.30 -3.02 15.29
N GLU A 217 -16.10 -3.59 16.45
CA GLU A 217 -15.37 -4.85 16.56
C GLU A 217 -16.07 -5.89 15.67
N ALA A 218 -15.29 -6.71 14.97
CA ALA A 218 -15.85 -7.82 14.21
C ALA A 218 -16.63 -8.73 15.17
N PRO A 219 -17.82 -9.23 14.78
CA PRO A 219 -18.66 -10.09 15.63
C PRO A 219 -17.98 -11.40 15.99
#